data_b25eff15e25736f63b4e1a8db31405bf
#
_entry.id   b25eff15e25736f63b4e1a8db31405bf
#
_cell.length_a   1.000
_cell.length_b   1.000
_cell.length_c   1.000
_cell.angle_alpha   90.00
_cell.angle_beta   90.00
_cell.angle_gamma   90.00
#
_symmetry.space_group_name_H-M   'P 1'
#
loop_
_entity.id
_entity.type
_entity.pdbx_description
1 polymer ?
#
loop_
_entity_poly.entity_id
_entity_poly.type
_entity_poly.pdbx_seq_one_letter_code
_entity_poly.pdbx_strand_id
1 'polypeptide(L)'
;RVFNNILDTMPQSQPAFELAQQAAMKRIASQRITKANIIFSYLGNKRIGINYDIRRGVYEALPKLTLEDIVKFEHDNMANKPWLYLILGDEKNLDMKSLDKIAPIKRVSTEEIFGY
;
A
#
# COMPACT_ATOMS: atom_id res chain seq x y z
N ARG A 1 -16.67 -6.84 -4.58
CA ARG A 1 -16.58 -7.25 -6.00
C ARG A 1 -15.70 -6.29 -6.81
N VAL A 2 -15.98 -4.97 -6.80
CA VAL A 2 -15.18 -3.98 -7.54
C VAL A 2 -13.73 -3.94 -7.05
N PHE A 3 -13.50 -3.95 -5.74
CA PHE A 3 -12.17 -3.90 -5.15
C PHE A 3 -11.30 -5.11 -5.57
N ASN A 4 -11.84 -6.32 -5.49
CA ASN A 4 -11.10 -7.51 -5.92
C ASN A 4 -10.79 -7.48 -7.42
N ASN A 5 -11.74 -7.03 -8.25
CA ASN A 5 -11.48 -6.89 -9.67
C ASN A 5 -10.34 -5.91 -9.97
N ILE A 6 -10.22 -4.82 -9.20
CA ILE A 6 -9.11 -3.85 -9.36
C ILE A 6 -7.78 -4.48 -8.94
N LEU A 7 -7.79 -5.31 -7.88
CA LEU A 7 -6.59 -6.01 -7.40
C LEU A 7 -6.17 -7.17 -8.30
N ASP A 8 -7.11 -7.82 -8.96
CA ASP A 8 -6.84 -8.98 -9.81
C ASP A 8 -6.58 -8.60 -11.28
N THR A 9 -7.10 -7.43 -11.71
CA THR A 9 -6.95 -6.93 -13.08
C THR A 9 -6.74 -5.43 -13.05
N MET A 10 -5.52 -4.99 -12.78
CA MET A 10 -5.20 -3.57 -12.68
C MET A 10 -5.65 -2.78 -13.92
N PRO A 11 -6.51 -1.75 -13.77
CA PRO A 11 -6.86 -0.86 -14.88
C PRO A 11 -5.60 -0.14 -15.41
N GLN A 12 -5.36 -0.25 -16.71
CA GLN A 12 -4.18 0.33 -17.33
C GLN A 12 -4.53 1.66 -17.98
N SER A 13 -3.76 2.70 -17.64
CA SER A 13 -3.90 4.03 -18.24
C SER A 13 -2.52 4.70 -18.31
N GLN A 14 -1.98 4.81 -19.49
CA GLN A 14 -0.68 5.46 -19.71
C GLN A 14 -0.67 6.93 -19.22
N PRO A 15 -1.69 7.77 -19.50
CA PRO A 15 -1.71 9.14 -18.97
C PRO A 15 -1.76 9.20 -17.44
N ALA A 16 -2.50 8.29 -16.80
CA ALA A 16 -2.56 8.23 -15.32
C ALA A 16 -1.21 7.80 -14.73
N PHE A 17 -0.52 6.85 -15.35
CA PHE A 17 0.82 6.43 -14.97
C PHE A 17 1.82 7.59 -15.03
N GLU A 18 1.88 8.32 -16.15
CA GLU A 18 2.77 9.45 -16.34
C GLU A 18 2.52 10.57 -15.32
N LEU A 19 1.26 10.86 -15.04
CA LEU A 19 0.88 11.83 -14.02
C LEU A 19 1.32 11.38 -12.61
N ALA A 20 1.12 10.11 -12.27
CA ALA A 20 1.53 9.54 -10.99
C ALA A 20 3.06 9.54 -10.83
N GLN A 21 3.81 9.19 -11.89
CA GLN A 21 5.27 9.24 -11.92
C GLN A 21 5.80 10.66 -11.66
N GLN A 22 5.26 11.66 -12.36
CA GLN A 22 5.62 13.05 -12.14
C GLN A 22 5.27 13.55 -10.74
N ALA A 23 4.09 13.17 -10.22
CA ALA A 23 3.68 13.52 -8.87
C ALA A 23 4.60 12.91 -7.81
N ALA A 24 5.01 11.66 -7.98
CA ALA A 24 5.95 10.99 -7.10
C ALA A 24 7.34 11.67 -7.10
N MET A 25 7.85 12.01 -8.26
CA MET A 25 9.11 12.75 -8.39
C MET A 25 9.06 14.12 -7.70
N LYS A 26 8.00 14.90 -7.97
CA LYS A 26 7.80 16.21 -7.32
C LYS A 26 7.70 16.09 -5.80
N ARG A 27 6.98 15.07 -5.31
CA ARG A 27 6.85 14.81 -3.87
C ARG A 27 8.22 14.54 -3.23
N ILE A 28 9.04 13.69 -3.83
CA ILE A 28 10.38 13.38 -3.31
C ILE A 28 11.27 14.64 -3.35
N ALA A 29 11.27 15.37 -4.46
CA ALA A 29 12.08 16.58 -4.63
C ALA A 29 11.70 17.71 -3.65
N SER A 30 10.42 17.83 -3.29
CA SER A 30 9.93 18.87 -2.37
C SER A 30 9.92 18.46 -0.90
N GLN A 31 10.06 17.17 -0.61
CA GLN A 31 9.99 16.64 0.76
C GLN A 31 11.24 17.02 1.55
N ARG A 32 11.05 17.80 2.61
CA ARG A 32 12.11 18.09 3.59
C ARG A 32 11.99 17.14 4.78
N ILE A 33 13.10 16.52 5.16
CA ILE A 33 13.19 15.83 6.45
C ILE A 33 13.64 16.86 7.47
N THR A 34 12.80 17.13 8.45
CA THR A 34 13.16 17.98 9.61
C THR A 34 14.16 17.23 10.51
N LYS A 35 14.91 17.99 11.32
CA LYS A 35 15.95 17.42 12.21
C LYS A 35 15.46 16.24 13.06
N ALA A 36 14.28 16.35 13.65
CA ALA A 36 13.70 15.27 14.45
C ALA A 36 13.38 14.02 13.61
N ASN A 37 12.89 14.21 12.39
CA ASN A 37 12.51 13.11 11.50
C ASN A 37 13.71 12.38 10.87
N ILE A 38 14.92 12.95 10.89
CA ILE A 38 16.12 12.28 10.40
C ILE A 38 16.36 10.98 11.18
N ILE A 39 16.30 11.05 12.52
CA ILE A 39 16.52 9.91 13.41
C ILE A 39 15.43 8.86 13.18
N PHE A 40 14.16 9.26 13.12
CA PHE A 40 13.05 8.32 12.91
C PHE A 40 13.11 7.66 11.54
N SER A 41 13.47 8.41 10.48
CA SER A 41 13.65 7.85 9.14
C SER A 41 14.81 6.85 9.10
N TYR A 42 15.93 7.15 9.74
CA TYR A 42 17.07 6.25 9.86
C TYR A 42 16.72 4.96 10.62
N LEU A 43 16.06 5.08 11.77
CA LEU A 43 15.64 3.92 12.56
C LEU A 43 14.60 3.07 11.80
N GLY A 44 13.66 3.71 11.08
CA GLY A 44 12.69 3.01 10.22
C GLY A 44 13.37 2.21 9.12
N ASN A 45 14.30 2.82 8.41
CA ASN A 45 15.07 2.14 7.36
C ASN A 45 15.92 0.99 7.93
N LYS A 46 16.57 1.21 9.09
CA LYS A 46 17.39 0.19 9.74
C LYS A 46 16.58 -1.06 10.13
N ARG A 47 15.32 -0.90 10.56
CA ARG A 47 14.43 -2.03 10.91
C ARG A 47 14.17 -2.98 9.73
N ILE A 48 14.18 -2.46 8.51
CA ILE A 48 14.01 -3.23 7.28
C ILE A 48 15.35 -3.55 6.57
N GLY A 49 16.47 -3.43 7.29
CA GLY A 49 17.81 -3.76 6.78
C GLY A 49 18.43 -2.72 5.86
N ILE A 50 17.87 -1.52 5.77
CA ILE A 50 18.37 -0.43 4.91
C ILE A 50 19.17 0.55 5.75
N ASN A 51 20.40 0.85 5.34
CA ASN A 51 21.33 1.76 6.06
C ASN A 51 21.59 3.09 5.33
N TYR A 52 20.78 3.40 4.32
CA TYR A 52 20.86 4.62 3.50
C TYR A 52 19.47 5.23 3.26
N ASP A 53 19.45 6.43 2.69
CA ASP A 53 18.20 7.08 2.29
C ASP A 53 17.68 6.50 0.97
N ILE A 54 16.64 5.68 1.06
CA ILE A 54 16.03 5.00 -0.11
C ILE A 54 15.45 5.96 -1.13
N ARG A 55 15.11 7.20 -0.73
CA ARG A 55 14.46 8.18 -1.63
C ARG A 55 15.33 8.52 -2.82
N ARG A 56 16.66 8.54 -2.64
CA ARG A 56 17.58 8.77 -3.75
C ARG A 56 17.44 7.69 -4.82
N GLY A 57 17.51 6.43 -4.42
CA GLY A 57 17.36 5.31 -5.36
C GLY A 57 15.99 5.29 -6.02
N VAL A 58 14.93 5.58 -5.27
CA VAL A 58 13.56 5.71 -5.83
C VAL A 58 13.49 6.85 -6.85
N TYR A 59 14.03 8.03 -6.54
CA TYR A 59 14.03 9.17 -7.44
C TYR A 59 14.79 8.90 -8.74
N GLU A 60 15.92 8.21 -8.67
CA GLU A 60 16.74 7.83 -9.83
C GLU A 60 16.09 6.71 -10.68
N ALA A 61 15.28 5.85 -10.05
CA ALA A 61 14.57 4.76 -10.72
C ALA A 61 13.25 5.21 -11.38
N LEU A 62 12.52 6.14 -10.76
CA LEU A 62 11.19 6.57 -11.22
C LEU A 62 11.12 6.92 -12.70
N PRO A 63 12.06 7.71 -13.31
CA PRO A 63 11.98 8.03 -14.73
C PRO A 63 12.18 6.86 -15.68
N LYS A 64 12.69 5.73 -15.17
CA LYS A 64 12.99 4.52 -15.95
C LYS A 64 11.86 3.49 -15.87
N LEU A 65 10.93 3.65 -14.91
CA LEU A 65 9.80 2.78 -14.77
C LEU A 65 8.82 2.97 -15.92
N THR A 66 8.26 1.87 -16.38
CA THR A 66 7.22 1.81 -17.39
C THR A 66 5.90 1.36 -16.77
N LEU A 67 4.79 1.57 -17.50
CA LEU A 67 3.50 1.02 -17.08
C LEU A 67 3.56 -0.52 -17.02
N GLU A 68 4.30 -1.16 -17.92
CA GLU A 68 4.49 -2.62 -17.95
C GLU A 68 5.17 -3.13 -16.67
N ASP A 69 6.15 -2.39 -16.13
CA ASP A 69 6.79 -2.75 -14.85
C ASP A 69 5.79 -2.75 -13.70
N ILE A 70 4.87 -1.78 -13.68
CA ILE A 70 3.82 -1.70 -12.66
C ILE A 70 2.81 -2.84 -12.81
N VAL A 71 2.39 -3.14 -14.03
CA VAL A 71 1.49 -4.26 -14.32
C VAL A 71 2.14 -5.58 -13.93
N LYS A 72 3.41 -5.77 -14.25
CA LYS A 72 4.16 -6.96 -13.85
C LYS A 72 4.27 -7.08 -12.33
N PHE A 73 4.58 -5.99 -11.64
CA PHE A 73 4.66 -5.97 -10.18
C PHE A 73 3.31 -6.33 -9.55
N GLU A 74 2.22 -5.77 -10.06
CA GLU A 74 0.87 -6.07 -9.58
C GLU A 74 0.55 -7.56 -9.77
N HIS A 75 0.75 -8.10 -10.96
CA HIS A 75 0.53 -9.50 -11.26
C HIS A 75 1.33 -10.45 -10.36
N ASP A 76 2.61 -10.18 -10.18
CA ASP A 76 3.52 -11.05 -9.43
C ASP A 76 3.28 -10.97 -7.91
N ASN A 77 2.84 -9.82 -7.40
CA ASN A 77 2.79 -9.55 -5.97
C ASN A 77 1.39 -9.32 -5.39
N MET A 78 0.41 -8.93 -6.19
CA MET A 78 -0.91 -8.52 -5.72
C MET A 78 -2.04 -9.39 -6.30
N ALA A 79 -2.03 -9.68 -7.61
CA ALA A 79 -3.09 -10.43 -8.26
C ALA A 79 -3.25 -11.84 -7.67
N ASN A 80 -4.50 -12.23 -7.44
CA ASN A 80 -4.87 -13.57 -6.94
C ASN A 80 -4.19 -13.96 -5.61
N LYS A 81 -3.74 -13.00 -4.81
CA LYS A 81 -3.18 -13.27 -3.48
C LYS A 81 -4.29 -13.35 -2.43
N PRO A 82 -4.10 -14.13 -1.36
CA PRO A 82 -5.01 -14.13 -0.24
C PRO A 82 -4.94 -12.78 0.49
N TRP A 83 -6.11 -12.15 0.68
CA TRP A 83 -6.23 -10.86 1.37
C TRP A 83 -6.83 -11.03 2.75
N LEU A 84 -6.31 -10.31 3.72
CA LEU A 84 -6.93 -10.13 5.02
C LEU A 84 -7.76 -8.85 5.00
N TYR A 85 -9.07 -9.00 5.21
CA TYR A 85 -9.98 -7.85 5.31
C TYR A 85 -10.16 -7.46 6.77
N LEU A 86 -9.79 -6.23 7.10
CA LEU A 86 -10.02 -5.65 8.43
C LEU A 86 -11.15 -4.64 8.33
N ILE A 87 -12.20 -4.85 9.14
CA ILE A 87 -13.37 -4.00 9.15
C ILE A 87 -13.57 -3.46 10.56
N LEU A 88 -13.62 -2.15 10.69
CA LEU A 88 -13.96 -1.45 11.92
C LEU A 88 -15.30 -0.74 11.71
N GLY A 89 -16.28 -1.06 12.52
CA GLY A 89 -17.60 -0.44 12.42
C GLY A 89 -18.61 -1.08 13.35
N ASP A 90 -19.81 -0.47 13.42
CA ASP A 90 -20.95 -1.06 14.14
C ASP A 90 -21.54 -2.20 13.30
N GLU A 91 -21.53 -3.40 13.84
CA GLU A 91 -22.05 -4.63 13.18
C GLU A 91 -23.52 -4.48 12.73
N LYS A 92 -24.32 -3.66 13.45
CA LYS A 92 -25.72 -3.40 13.08
C LYS A 92 -25.87 -2.70 11.73
N ASN A 93 -24.85 -1.98 11.30
CA ASN A 93 -24.81 -1.24 10.03
C ASN A 93 -24.09 -2.00 8.91
N LEU A 94 -23.66 -3.25 9.17
CA LEU A 94 -22.93 -4.07 8.23
C LEU A 94 -23.80 -5.20 7.67
N ASP A 95 -23.72 -5.46 6.39
CA ASP A 95 -24.32 -6.66 5.80
C ASP A 95 -23.42 -7.88 6.04
N MET A 96 -23.57 -8.45 7.23
CA MET A 96 -22.79 -9.59 7.70
C MET A 96 -22.95 -10.82 6.77
N LYS A 97 -24.11 -11.00 6.14
CA LYS A 97 -24.37 -12.11 5.20
C LYS A 97 -23.54 -11.97 3.93
N SER A 98 -23.35 -10.75 3.46
CA SER A 98 -22.49 -10.48 2.30
C SER A 98 -21.01 -10.61 2.63
N LEU A 99 -20.60 -10.24 3.84
CA LEU A 99 -19.21 -10.39 4.31
C LEU A 99 -18.82 -11.86 4.47
N ASP A 100 -19.70 -12.68 5.06
CA ASP A 100 -19.46 -14.12 5.27
C ASP A 100 -19.29 -14.90 3.96
N LYS A 101 -19.86 -14.40 2.86
CA LYS A 101 -19.65 -14.96 1.52
C LYS A 101 -18.25 -14.69 0.94
N ILE A 102 -17.53 -13.71 1.48
CA ILE A 102 -16.20 -13.33 1.01
C ILE A 102 -15.14 -14.17 1.71
N ALA A 103 -15.22 -14.26 3.05
CA ALA A 103 -14.29 -15.04 3.87
C ALA A 103 -14.91 -15.31 5.26
N PRO A 104 -14.42 -16.34 5.98
CA PRO A 104 -14.82 -16.57 7.36
C PRO A 104 -14.57 -15.34 8.24
N ILE A 105 -15.58 -14.95 9.02
CA ILE A 105 -15.50 -13.76 9.86
C ILE A 105 -14.96 -14.12 11.24
N LYS A 106 -13.84 -13.51 11.64
CA LYS A 106 -13.36 -13.51 13.02
C LYS A 106 -13.70 -12.16 13.66
N ARG A 107 -14.50 -12.17 14.73
CA ARG A 107 -14.69 -11.00 15.58
C ARG A 107 -13.52 -10.90 16.54
N VAL A 108 -13.00 -9.70 16.71
CA VAL A 108 -11.90 -9.40 17.63
C VAL A 108 -12.38 -8.33 18.59
N SER A 109 -12.28 -8.60 19.89
CA SER A 109 -12.68 -7.65 20.92
C SER A 109 -11.58 -6.59 21.17
N THR A 110 -11.96 -5.52 21.86
CA THR A 110 -11.00 -4.49 22.30
C THR A 110 -9.93 -5.08 23.21
N GLU A 111 -10.32 -6.02 24.06
CA GLU A 111 -9.42 -6.73 24.98
C GLU A 111 -8.40 -7.58 24.22
N GLU A 112 -8.85 -8.28 23.15
CA GLU A 112 -7.91 -9.05 22.29
C GLU A 112 -6.91 -8.14 21.56
N ILE A 113 -7.33 -6.92 21.17
CA ILE A 113 -6.46 -5.99 20.43
C ILE A 113 -5.46 -5.30 21.37
N PHE A 114 -5.92 -4.84 22.52
CA PHE A 114 -5.16 -3.96 23.40
C PHE A 114 -4.60 -4.67 24.64
N GLY A 115 -5.06 -5.88 24.94
CA GLY A 115 -4.53 -6.70 26.04
C GLY A 115 -5.00 -6.27 27.45
N TYR A 116 -6.14 -5.56 27.54
CA TYR A 116 -6.75 -5.14 28.83
C TYR A 116 -8.26 -5.18 28.78
#